data_790e3a7bd4831996261bef1fbda8c846
#
_entry.id   790e3a7bd4831996261bef1fbda8c846
#
_cell.length_a   1.000
_cell.length_b   1.000
_cell.length_c   1.000
_cell.angle_alpha   90.00
_cell.angle_beta   90.00
_cell.angle_gamma   90.00
#
_symmetry.space_group_name_H-M   'P 1'
#
loop_
_entity.id
_entity.type
_entity.pdbx_description
1 polymer ?
#
loop_
_entity_poly.entity_id
_entity_poly.type
_entity_poly.pdbx_seq_one_letter_code
_entity_poly.pdbx_strand_id
1 'polypeptide(L)'
;MKKAFIITILLVLAVTIANAQTTLKKVYDETIDPMEQIDKGIVKAKAEKKFVICQLGGNWCPWCLKFADFAVKNEAVSKVIADNFVYLHVNYNPRKAGDEAAKQKATK
;
A
#
# COMPACT_ATOMS: atom_id res chain seq x y z
N MET A 1 37.22 32.70 -4.80
CA MET A 1 35.91 32.92 -4.16
C MET A 1 34.72 32.40 -4.99
N LYS A 2 34.68 32.61 -6.30
CA LYS A 2 33.59 32.10 -7.17
C LYS A 2 33.47 30.58 -7.22
N LYS A 3 34.59 29.83 -7.19
CA LYS A 3 34.62 28.37 -7.22
C LYS A 3 34.08 27.74 -5.92
N ALA A 4 34.35 28.34 -4.75
CA ALA A 4 33.84 27.85 -3.46
C ALA A 4 32.31 28.06 -3.35
N PHE A 5 31.78 29.12 -3.92
CA PHE A 5 30.34 29.42 -3.95
C PHE A 5 29.56 28.41 -4.80
N ILE A 6 30.11 28.03 -5.97
CA ILE A 6 29.53 27.06 -6.87
C ILE A 6 29.51 25.66 -6.25
N ILE A 7 30.59 25.28 -5.55
CA ILE A 7 30.68 23.98 -4.85
C ILE A 7 29.65 23.91 -3.70
N THR A 8 29.44 24.99 -2.98
CA THR A 8 28.44 25.06 -1.90
C THR A 8 27.02 24.93 -2.46
N ILE A 9 26.71 25.57 -3.57
CA ILE A 9 25.40 25.45 -4.24
C ILE A 9 25.17 24.04 -4.74
N LEU A 10 26.16 23.39 -5.33
CA LEU A 10 26.08 22.00 -5.78
C LEU A 10 25.87 21.01 -4.63
N LEU A 11 26.51 21.22 -3.49
CA LEU A 11 26.29 20.40 -2.30
C LEU A 11 24.87 20.55 -1.72
N VAL A 12 24.35 21.76 -1.68
CA VAL A 12 22.98 22.03 -1.21
C VAL A 12 21.95 21.39 -2.15
N LEU A 13 22.17 21.43 -3.45
CA LEU A 13 21.30 20.77 -4.43
C LEU A 13 21.34 19.24 -4.28
N ALA A 14 22.48 18.64 -4.03
CA ALA A 14 22.61 17.20 -3.82
C ALA A 14 21.87 16.73 -2.56
N VAL A 15 21.91 17.51 -1.48
CA VAL A 15 21.19 17.21 -0.24
C VAL A 15 19.66 17.31 -0.44
N THR A 16 19.19 18.28 -1.21
CA THR A 16 17.75 18.41 -1.49
C THR A 16 17.21 17.29 -2.37
N ILE A 17 17.99 16.78 -3.31
CA ILE A 17 17.62 15.63 -4.14
C ILE A 17 17.57 14.34 -3.30
N ALA A 18 18.52 14.13 -2.39
CA ALA A 18 18.53 12.97 -1.50
C ALA A 18 17.31 12.94 -0.56
N ASN A 19 16.85 14.09 -0.10
CA ASN A 19 15.65 14.20 0.75
C ASN A 19 14.32 14.09 -0.02
N ALA A 20 14.34 14.16 -1.35
CA ALA A 20 13.15 14.01 -2.19
C ALA A 20 12.75 12.55 -2.43
N GLN A 21 13.59 11.58 -2.06
CA GLN A 21 13.27 10.17 -2.13
C GLN A 21 12.46 9.74 -0.89
N THR A 22 11.16 9.98 -0.95
CA THR A 22 10.24 9.52 0.09
C THR A 22 9.99 8.03 -0.03
N THR A 23 10.27 7.29 1.04
CA THR A 23 9.87 5.88 1.16
C THR A 23 8.36 5.78 1.34
N LEU A 24 7.69 4.98 0.51
CA LEU A 24 6.26 4.75 0.62
C LEU A 24 5.93 3.96 1.90
N LYS A 25 4.85 4.34 2.55
CA LYS A 25 4.38 3.67 3.76
C LYS A 25 3.90 2.25 3.43
N LYS A 26 4.33 1.28 4.22
CA LYS A 26 3.79 -0.09 4.20
C LYS A 26 2.39 -0.08 4.78
N VAL A 27 1.40 -0.55 4.03
CA VAL A 27 -0.02 -0.52 4.43
C VAL A 27 -0.64 -1.91 4.56
N TYR A 28 0.05 -2.94 4.12
CA TYR A 28 -0.42 -4.32 4.21
C TYR A 28 0.04 -4.96 5.52
N ASP A 29 -0.91 -5.50 6.28
CA ASP A 29 -0.63 -6.27 7.48
C ASP A 29 -0.38 -7.73 7.09
N GLU A 30 0.88 -8.15 7.23
CA GLU A 30 1.32 -9.51 6.88
C GLU A 30 0.99 -10.55 7.96
N THR A 31 0.47 -10.12 9.11
CA THR A 31 0.18 -10.98 10.27
C THR A 31 -1.27 -11.45 10.34
N ILE A 32 -2.18 -10.78 9.65
CA ILE A 32 -3.61 -11.10 9.65
C ILE A 32 -3.92 -12.14 8.57
N ASP A 33 -4.79 -13.08 8.88
CA ASP A 33 -5.37 -13.97 7.86
C ASP A 33 -6.20 -13.16 6.87
N PRO A 34 -5.94 -13.27 5.55
CA PRO A 34 -6.64 -12.48 4.54
C PRO A 34 -8.16 -12.69 4.52
N MET A 35 -8.62 -13.92 4.73
CA MET A 35 -10.07 -14.21 4.74
C MET A 35 -10.73 -13.62 5.97
N GLU A 36 -10.10 -13.71 7.13
CA GLU A 36 -10.59 -13.07 8.36
C GLU A 36 -10.68 -11.55 8.20
N GLN A 37 -9.68 -10.92 7.58
CA GLN A 37 -9.69 -9.49 7.27
C GLN A 37 -10.86 -9.11 6.38
N ILE A 38 -11.13 -9.88 5.33
CA ILE A 38 -12.25 -9.68 4.41
C ILE A 38 -13.58 -9.83 5.15
N ASP A 39 -13.75 -10.88 5.94
CA ASP A 39 -14.97 -11.13 6.71
C ASP A 39 -15.28 -9.98 7.67
N LYS A 40 -14.30 -9.52 8.42
CA LYS A 40 -14.43 -8.35 9.30
C LYS A 40 -14.77 -7.07 8.53
N GLY A 41 -14.17 -6.88 7.36
CA GLY A 41 -14.45 -5.76 6.47
C GLY A 41 -15.90 -5.77 5.96
N ILE A 42 -16.43 -6.93 5.60
CA ILE A 42 -17.82 -7.10 5.17
C ILE A 42 -18.79 -6.77 6.32
N VAL A 43 -18.52 -7.24 7.53
CA VAL A 43 -19.34 -6.92 8.72
C VAL A 43 -19.37 -5.41 8.95
N LYS A 44 -18.22 -4.76 8.90
CA LYS A 44 -18.11 -3.31 9.04
C LYS A 44 -18.86 -2.56 7.95
N ALA A 45 -18.72 -2.99 6.70
CA ALA A 45 -19.38 -2.38 5.56
C ALA A 45 -20.91 -2.48 5.67
N LYS A 46 -21.43 -3.62 6.09
CA LYS A 46 -22.87 -3.80 6.34
C LYS A 46 -23.38 -2.87 7.44
N ALA A 47 -22.65 -2.75 8.52
CA ALA A 47 -23.02 -1.86 9.64
C ALA A 47 -23.01 -0.39 9.23
N GLU A 48 -22.09 0.03 8.37
CA GLU A 48 -21.93 1.40 7.89
C GLU A 48 -22.70 1.67 6.57
N LYS A 49 -23.37 0.68 6.01
CA LYS A 49 -24.08 0.75 4.71
C LYS A 49 -23.15 1.17 3.56
N LYS A 50 -21.96 0.56 3.53
CA LYS A 50 -20.90 0.81 2.55
C LYS A 50 -20.57 -0.45 1.77
N PHE A 51 -19.86 -0.27 0.67
CA PHE A 51 -19.26 -1.37 -0.08
C PHE A 51 -17.81 -1.61 0.39
N VAL A 52 -17.28 -2.79 0.11
CA VAL A 52 -15.89 -3.13 0.39
C VAL A 52 -15.06 -2.94 -0.87
N ILE A 53 -13.95 -2.21 -0.75
CA ILE A 53 -12.85 -2.27 -1.72
C ILE A 53 -11.78 -3.18 -1.14
N CYS A 54 -11.49 -4.26 -1.84
CA CYS A 54 -10.41 -5.17 -1.48
C CYS A 54 -9.25 -4.96 -2.45
N GLN A 55 -8.22 -4.23 -2.00
CA GLN A 55 -6.99 -4.09 -2.74
C GLN A 55 -6.06 -5.24 -2.40
N LEU A 56 -5.97 -6.20 -3.30
CA LEU A 56 -5.11 -7.36 -3.15
C LEU A 56 -3.68 -7.01 -3.59
N GLY A 57 -2.72 -7.21 -2.71
CA GLY A 57 -1.33 -6.89 -3.00
C GLY A 57 -0.43 -7.16 -1.80
N GLY A 58 0.63 -6.41 -1.66
CA GLY A 58 1.57 -6.56 -0.55
C GLY A 58 2.58 -5.41 -0.47
N ASN A 59 3.31 -5.39 0.63
CA ASN A 59 4.38 -4.40 0.84
C ASN A 59 5.56 -4.58 -0.14
N TRP A 60 5.62 -5.73 -0.81
CA TRP A 60 6.57 -6.05 -1.90
C TRP A 60 6.20 -5.41 -3.24
N CYS A 61 5.01 -4.85 -3.36
CA CYS A 61 4.45 -4.31 -4.60
C CYS A 61 4.53 -2.77 -4.60
N PRO A 62 5.52 -2.15 -5.29
CA PRO A 62 5.66 -0.69 -5.28
C PRO A 62 4.43 0.04 -5.82
N TRP A 63 3.79 -0.49 -6.87
CA TRP A 63 2.59 0.10 -7.46
C TRP A 63 1.37 0.04 -6.52
N CYS A 64 1.26 -1.03 -5.72
CA CYS A 64 0.22 -1.16 -4.70
C CYS A 64 0.37 -0.08 -3.62
N LEU A 65 1.61 0.16 -3.17
CA LEU A 65 1.91 1.19 -2.18
C LEU A 65 1.72 2.61 -2.74
N LYS A 66 2.09 2.83 -4.00
CA LYS A 66 1.86 4.11 -4.70
C LYS A 66 0.37 4.42 -4.84
N PHE A 67 -0.43 3.42 -5.20
CA PHE A 67 -1.89 3.58 -5.30
C PHE A 67 -2.50 3.88 -3.93
N ALA A 68 -2.11 3.16 -2.88
CA ALA A 68 -2.57 3.41 -1.52
C ALA A 68 -2.23 4.82 -1.04
N ASP A 69 -1.02 5.28 -1.30
CA ASP A 69 -0.58 6.64 -0.98
C ASP A 69 -1.39 7.71 -1.74
N PHE A 70 -1.61 7.51 -3.02
CA PHE A 70 -2.46 8.38 -3.84
C PHE A 70 -3.90 8.45 -3.30
N ALA A 71 -4.49 7.30 -2.97
CA ALA A 71 -5.85 7.22 -2.46
C ALA A 71 -6.07 7.99 -1.15
N VAL A 72 -5.04 8.08 -0.31
CA VAL A 72 -5.08 8.85 0.95
C VAL A 72 -4.82 10.33 0.72
N LYS A 73 -3.89 10.69 -0.16
CA LYS A 73 -3.44 12.08 -0.36
C LYS A 73 -4.31 12.88 -1.31
N ASN A 74 -4.96 12.24 -2.27
CA ASN A 74 -5.88 12.93 -3.16
C ASN A 74 -7.22 13.16 -2.44
N GLU A 75 -7.56 14.42 -2.18
CA GLU A 75 -8.75 14.78 -1.40
C GLU A 75 -10.05 14.25 -2.00
N ALA A 76 -10.24 14.35 -3.30
CA ALA A 76 -11.44 13.89 -3.98
C ALA A 76 -11.60 12.37 -3.88
N VAL A 77 -10.54 11.61 -4.14
CA VAL A 77 -10.52 10.15 -4.06
C VAL A 77 -10.68 9.68 -2.62
N SER A 78 -9.95 10.27 -1.69
CA SER A 78 -10.02 9.95 -0.26
C SER A 78 -11.42 10.15 0.30
N LYS A 79 -12.09 11.24 -0.08
CA LYS A 79 -13.47 11.53 0.33
C LYS A 79 -14.46 10.50 -0.20
N VAL A 80 -14.39 10.16 -1.47
CA VAL A 80 -15.27 9.14 -2.08
C VAL A 80 -15.09 7.79 -1.40
N ILE A 81 -13.86 7.39 -1.13
CA ILE A 81 -13.56 6.14 -0.42
C ILE A 81 -14.11 6.17 1.00
N ALA A 82 -13.83 7.22 1.77
CA ALA A 82 -14.28 7.33 3.15
C ALA A 82 -15.81 7.35 3.28
N ASP A 83 -16.51 8.01 2.37
CA ASP A 83 -17.95 8.17 2.43
C ASP A 83 -18.73 6.91 1.99
N ASN A 84 -18.15 6.09 1.11
CA ASN A 84 -18.90 5.01 0.43
C ASN A 84 -18.33 3.60 0.60
N PHE A 85 -17.07 3.49 1.04
CA PHE A 85 -16.36 2.22 1.04
C PHE A 85 -15.65 1.94 2.36
N VAL A 86 -15.57 0.66 2.69
CA VAL A 86 -14.56 0.13 3.61
C VAL A 86 -13.39 -0.35 2.77
N TYR A 87 -12.25 0.30 2.89
CA TYR A 87 -11.08 0.06 2.05
C TYR A 87 -10.09 -0.86 2.78
N LEU A 88 -9.91 -2.06 2.23
CA LEU A 88 -9.03 -3.08 2.80
C LEU A 88 -7.77 -3.25 1.95
N HIS A 89 -6.62 -3.21 2.60
CA HIS A 89 -5.36 -3.66 2.01
C HIS A 89 -5.14 -5.11 2.42
N VAL A 90 -5.42 -6.02 1.51
CA VAL A 90 -5.35 -7.47 1.77
C VAL A 90 -4.03 -8.02 1.27
N ASN A 91 -3.23 -8.56 2.18
CA ASN A 91 -1.92 -9.10 1.87
C ASN A 91 -2.01 -10.39 1.05
N TYR A 92 -1.32 -10.40 -0.07
CA TYR A 92 -1.13 -11.57 -0.92
C TYR A 92 0.36 -11.86 -1.07
N ASN A 93 0.77 -13.07 -0.73
CA ASN A 93 2.14 -13.52 -0.91
C ASN A 93 2.18 -14.57 -2.05
N PRO A 94 2.70 -14.22 -3.24
CA PRO A 94 2.71 -15.12 -4.39
C PRO A 94 3.54 -16.40 -4.16
N ARG A 95 4.59 -16.34 -3.33
CA ARG A 95 5.39 -17.52 -2.97
C ARG A 95 4.57 -18.48 -2.12
N LYS A 96 3.92 -17.97 -1.07
CA LYS A 96 3.05 -18.77 -0.20
C LYS A 96 1.87 -19.37 -0.95
N ALA A 97 1.23 -18.60 -1.82
CA ALA A 97 0.11 -19.06 -2.64
C ALA A 97 0.54 -20.18 -3.60
N GLY A 98 1.73 -20.08 -4.18
CA GLY A 98 2.31 -21.14 -5.01
C GLY A 98 2.54 -22.44 -4.24
N ASP A 99 3.08 -22.34 -3.03
CA ASP A 99 3.33 -23.47 -2.14
C ASP A 99 2.03 -24.17 -1.70
N GLU A 100 1.01 -23.41 -1.35
CA GLU A 100 -0.30 -23.95 -0.98
C GLU A 100 -0.99 -24.64 -2.17
N ALA A 101 -0.91 -24.06 -3.36
CA ALA A 101 -1.42 -24.68 -4.58
C ALA A 101 -0.69 -26.00 -4.92
N ALA A 102 0.62 -26.04 -4.70
CA ALA A 102 1.42 -27.25 -4.88
C ALA A 102 1.03 -28.32 -3.85
N LYS A 103 0.83 -27.96 -2.59
CA LYS A 103 0.37 -28.88 -1.53
C LYS A 103 -1.01 -29.46 -1.85
N GLN A 104 -1.95 -28.63 -2.31
CA GLN A 104 -3.29 -29.11 -2.68
C GLN A 104 -3.27 -30.10 -3.86
N LYS A 105 -2.35 -29.91 -4.81
CA LYS A 105 -2.18 -30.87 -5.91
C LYS A 105 -1.59 -32.20 -5.45
N ALA A 106 -0.72 -32.18 -4.45
CA ALA A 106 -0.08 -33.38 -3.92
C ALA A 106 -1.02 -34.23 -3.04
N THR A 107 -2.12 -33.67 -2.56
CA THR A 107 -3.11 -34.35 -1.72
C THR A 107 -4.31 -34.93 -2.49
N LYS A 108 -4.36 -34.73 -3.79
CA LYS A 108 -5.35 -35.32 -4.70
C LYS A 108 -4.79 -36.52 -5.44
#